data_a864d7a2a2913bf9082a9f32269762af
#
_entry.id   a864d7a2a2913bf9082a9f32269762af
#
_cell.length_a   1.000
_cell.length_b   1.000
_cell.length_c   1.000
_cell.angle_alpha   90.00
_cell.angle_beta   90.00
_cell.angle_gamma   90.00
#
_symmetry.space_group_name_H-M   'P 1'
#
loop_
_entity.id
_entity.type
_entity.pdbx_description
1 polymer ?
#
loop_
_entity_poly.entity_id
_entity_poly.type
_entity_poly.pdbx_seq_one_letter_code
_entity_poly.pdbx_strand_id
1 'polypeptide(L)'
;MADFENLEQLVGTGYLYKGPEQICRARYRVDTYLEWSEAIVGKPYLLDQLKEIRGKINPIEMSLDSMFGLDWTLVLEDGRKLDFFITETITGTIIPTTGFRL
;
A
#
# COMPACT_ATOMS: atom_id res chain seq x y z
N MET A 1 4.12 9.63 22.59
CA MET A 1 3.04 9.09 21.75
C MET A 1 3.30 9.43 20.30
N ALA A 2 3.04 8.52 19.40
CA ALA A 2 3.18 8.78 17.98
C ALA A 2 1.85 9.22 17.38
N ASP A 3 1.90 10.27 16.55
CA ASP A 3 0.75 10.75 15.80
C ASP A 3 0.99 10.50 14.32
N PHE A 4 -0.10 10.29 13.59
CA PHE A 4 -0.04 10.06 12.15
C PHE A 4 -0.69 11.21 11.41
N GLU A 5 -0.02 11.68 10.38
CA GLU A 5 -0.53 12.70 9.49
C GLU A 5 -0.70 12.09 8.10
N ASN A 6 -1.89 12.21 7.53
CA ASN A 6 -2.14 11.75 6.18
C ASN A 6 -1.45 12.67 5.18
N LEU A 7 -0.53 12.12 4.39
CA LEU A 7 0.22 12.86 3.38
C LEU A 7 -0.44 12.79 2.01
N GLU A 8 -0.84 11.60 1.61
CA GLU A 8 -1.45 11.36 0.30
C GLU A 8 -2.58 10.37 0.43
N GLN A 9 -3.60 10.58 -0.40
CA GLN A 9 -4.65 9.60 -0.60
C GLN A 9 -4.71 9.29 -2.09
N LEU A 10 -4.37 8.07 -2.45
CA LEU A 10 -4.29 7.61 -3.83
C LEU A 10 -5.45 6.68 -4.10
N VAL A 11 -6.31 7.07 -5.03
CA VAL A 11 -7.49 6.29 -5.42
C VAL A 11 -7.48 6.13 -6.94
N GLY A 12 -7.71 4.93 -7.39
CA GLY A 12 -7.75 4.67 -8.83
C GLY A 12 -7.93 3.21 -9.15
N THR A 13 -7.64 2.89 -10.42
CA THR A 13 -7.62 1.53 -10.93
C THR A 13 -6.23 1.22 -11.44
N GLY A 14 -5.64 0.17 -10.92
CA GLY A 14 -4.30 -0.25 -11.30
C GLY A 14 -4.28 -1.70 -11.75
N TYR A 15 -3.07 -2.24 -11.87
CA TYR A 15 -2.84 -3.62 -12.26
C TYR A 15 -2.23 -4.42 -11.13
N LEU A 16 -2.70 -5.66 -10.98
CA LEU A 16 -2.14 -6.61 -10.00
C LEU A 16 -1.22 -7.59 -10.70
N TYR A 17 -0.05 -7.77 -10.13
CA TYR A 17 0.94 -8.74 -10.57
C TYR A 17 1.19 -9.77 -9.49
N LYS A 18 1.36 -11.02 -9.89
CA LYS A 18 1.84 -12.11 -9.03
C LYS A 18 3.24 -12.48 -9.53
N GLY A 19 4.27 -12.05 -8.80
CA GLY A 19 5.62 -12.10 -9.34
C GLY A 19 5.71 -11.26 -10.64
N PRO A 20 6.24 -11.81 -11.74
CA PRO A 20 6.33 -11.09 -13.00
C PRO A 20 5.05 -11.13 -13.84
N GLU A 21 4.03 -11.88 -13.42
CA GLU A 21 2.83 -12.11 -14.21
C GLU A 21 1.73 -11.12 -13.88
N GLN A 22 1.22 -10.43 -14.89
CA GLN A 22 0.04 -9.58 -14.74
C GLN A 22 -1.21 -10.47 -14.65
N ILE A 23 -1.95 -10.31 -13.55
CA ILE A 23 -3.12 -11.16 -13.26
C ILE A 23 -4.42 -10.48 -13.64
N CYS A 24 -4.65 -9.26 -13.13
CA CYS A 24 -5.91 -8.55 -13.37
C CYS A 24 -5.78 -7.08 -13.02
N ARG A 25 -6.86 -6.34 -13.23
CA ARG A 25 -6.98 -4.97 -12.74
C ARG A 25 -7.60 -4.97 -11.34
N ALA A 26 -7.35 -3.92 -10.59
CA ALA A 26 -7.97 -3.73 -9.29
C ALA A 26 -8.21 -2.26 -9.02
N ARG A 27 -9.32 -1.96 -8.37
CA ARG A 27 -9.54 -0.66 -7.76
C ARG A 27 -8.74 -0.62 -6.47
N TYR A 28 -8.18 0.55 -6.16
CA TYR A 28 -7.37 0.69 -4.98
C TYR A 28 -7.64 2.01 -4.26
N ARG A 29 -7.39 1.98 -2.98
CA ARG A 29 -7.25 3.16 -2.15
C ARG A 29 -6.01 2.96 -1.30
N VAL A 30 -5.03 3.84 -1.45
CA VAL A 30 -3.78 3.78 -0.72
C VAL A 30 -3.56 5.11 -0.04
N ASP A 31 -3.42 5.08 1.27
CA ASP A 31 -3.15 6.26 2.09
C ASP A 31 -1.73 6.18 2.62
N THR A 32 -1.01 7.28 2.53
CA THR A 32 0.31 7.39 3.12
C THR A 32 0.26 8.30 4.33
N TYR A 33 1.03 7.95 5.35
CA TYR A 33 1.07 8.66 6.62
C TYR A 33 2.49 8.97 7.02
N LEU A 34 2.69 10.15 7.57
CA LEU A 34 3.91 10.50 8.28
C LEU A 34 3.66 10.26 9.76
N GLU A 35 4.50 9.46 10.38
CA GLU A 35 4.44 9.23 11.82
C GLU A 35 5.28 10.29 12.53
N TRP A 36 4.65 11.04 13.42
CA TRP A 36 5.31 12.01 14.28
C TRP A 36 5.59 11.39 15.63
N SER A 37 6.81 11.54 16.11
CA SER A 37 7.20 11.06 17.42
C SER A 37 7.80 12.18 18.26
N GLU A 38 7.25 12.42 19.42
CA GLU A 38 7.77 13.41 20.36
C GLU A 38 9.17 13.06 20.86
N ALA A 39 9.54 11.80 20.79
CA ALA A 39 10.88 11.36 21.18
C ALA A 39 11.99 11.89 20.25
N ILE A 40 11.62 12.45 19.11
CA ILE A 40 12.57 12.97 18.11
C ILE A 40 12.45 14.48 18.02
N VAL A 41 12.23 15.13 19.14
CA VAL A 41 12.10 16.59 19.19
C VAL A 41 13.36 17.27 18.65
N GLY A 42 13.18 18.27 17.80
CA GLY A 42 14.28 19.01 17.19
C GLY A 42 14.91 18.35 15.98
N LYS A 43 14.37 17.22 15.53
CA LYS A 43 14.88 16.48 14.38
C LYS A 43 13.77 16.18 13.36
N PRO A 44 13.01 17.16 12.87
CA PRO A 44 11.85 16.91 12.02
C PRO A 44 12.18 16.19 10.73
N TYR A 45 13.37 16.35 10.18
CA TYR A 45 13.79 15.67 8.96
C TYR A 45 13.91 14.15 9.11
N LEU A 46 14.06 13.64 10.33
CA LEU A 46 14.10 12.21 10.58
C LEU A 46 12.71 11.58 10.47
N LEU A 47 11.66 12.36 10.63
CA LEU A 47 10.28 11.89 10.60
C LEU A 47 9.87 11.44 9.21
N ASP A 48 10.49 11.97 8.15
CA ASP A 48 10.23 11.56 6.78
C ASP A 48 10.49 10.06 6.55
N GLN A 49 11.28 9.44 7.42
CA GLN A 49 11.60 8.02 7.32
C GLN A 49 10.57 7.14 8.02
N LEU A 50 9.66 7.74 8.77
CA LEU A 50 8.65 7.03 9.56
C LEU A 50 7.29 7.00 8.84
N LYS A 51 7.31 6.77 7.53
CA LYS A 51 6.09 6.72 6.74
C LYS A 51 5.40 5.38 6.88
N GLU A 52 4.10 5.42 7.05
CA GLU A 52 3.26 4.24 7.00
C GLU A 52 2.38 4.30 5.76
N ILE A 53 2.19 3.16 5.14
CA ILE A 53 1.33 3.00 3.98
C ILE A 53 0.22 2.03 4.36
N ARG A 54 -1.03 2.45 4.19
CA ARG A 54 -2.20 1.61 4.41
C ARG A 54 -3.00 1.55 3.12
N GLY A 55 -3.55 0.40 2.81
CA GLY A 55 -4.30 0.29 1.57
C GLY A 55 -5.33 -0.81 1.56
N LYS A 56 -6.24 -0.67 0.61
CA LYS A 56 -7.24 -1.66 0.29
C LYS A 56 -7.31 -1.82 -1.21
N ILE A 57 -7.61 -3.04 -1.66
CA ILE A 57 -7.81 -3.35 -3.06
C ILE A 57 -9.12 -4.09 -3.26
N ASN A 58 -9.67 -3.94 -4.48
CA ASN A 58 -10.82 -4.71 -4.92
C ASN A 58 -10.52 -5.18 -6.35
N PRO A 59 -10.13 -6.46 -6.52
CA PRO A 59 -9.84 -6.98 -7.85
C PRO A 59 -11.10 -7.01 -8.71
N ILE A 60 -10.94 -6.74 -10.01
CA ILE A 60 -12.07 -6.64 -10.93
C ILE A 60 -12.36 -7.96 -11.63
N GLU A 61 -11.31 -8.63 -12.13
CA GLU A 61 -11.47 -9.85 -12.92
C GLU A 61 -11.28 -11.13 -12.13
N MET A 62 -11.06 -11.03 -10.82
CA MET A 62 -10.90 -12.21 -9.97
C MET A 62 -11.50 -11.97 -8.60
N SER A 63 -11.69 -13.04 -7.84
CA SER A 63 -12.17 -12.96 -6.47
C SER A 63 -11.04 -12.56 -5.52
N LEU A 64 -11.35 -11.70 -4.56
CA LEU A 64 -10.42 -11.34 -3.50
C LEU A 64 -9.94 -12.56 -2.71
N ASP A 65 -10.80 -13.56 -2.54
CA ASP A 65 -10.44 -14.81 -1.84
C ASP A 65 -9.28 -15.55 -2.50
N SER A 66 -9.07 -15.34 -3.80
CA SER A 66 -7.97 -15.97 -4.54
C SER A 66 -6.63 -15.28 -4.30
N MET A 67 -6.60 -14.17 -3.60
CA MET A 67 -5.41 -13.34 -3.44
C MET A 67 -4.65 -13.57 -2.12
N PHE A 68 -5.06 -14.53 -1.34
CA PHE A 68 -4.37 -14.81 -0.09
C PHE A 68 -2.91 -15.20 -0.35
N GLY A 69 -1.98 -14.56 0.37
CA GLY A 69 -0.56 -14.93 0.32
C GLY A 69 0.37 -13.81 -0.09
N LEU A 70 1.56 -14.21 -0.55
CA LEU A 70 2.72 -13.36 -0.81
C LEU A 70 2.88 -13.01 -2.29
N ASP A 71 3.86 -12.14 -2.57
CA ASP A 71 4.36 -11.81 -3.91
C ASP A 71 3.38 -11.05 -4.81
N TRP A 72 2.50 -10.28 -4.22
CA TRP A 72 1.65 -9.38 -4.97
C TRP A 72 2.29 -8.02 -5.18
N THR A 73 2.04 -7.42 -6.34
CA THR A 73 2.44 -6.05 -6.66
C THR A 73 1.26 -5.31 -7.27
N LEU A 74 0.97 -4.15 -6.73
CA LEU A 74 -0.01 -3.22 -7.28
C LEU A 74 0.74 -2.13 -8.06
N VAL A 75 0.42 -1.98 -9.34
CA VAL A 75 0.93 -0.87 -10.16
C VAL A 75 -0.15 0.19 -10.20
N LEU A 76 0.13 1.36 -9.62
CA LEU A 76 -0.80 2.47 -9.55
C LEU A 76 -0.90 3.19 -10.90
N GLU A 77 -1.90 4.05 -11.05
CA GLU A 77 -2.10 4.81 -12.27
C GLU A 77 -0.92 5.71 -12.63
N ASP A 78 -0.20 6.19 -11.64
CA ASP A 78 0.98 7.05 -11.84
C ASP A 78 2.27 6.27 -12.12
N GLY A 79 2.20 4.94 -12.16
CA GLY A 79 3.34 4.08 -12.44
C GLY A 79 4.10 3.60 -11.22
N ARG A 80 3.80 4.11 -10.04
CA ARG A 80 4.43 3.61 -8.82
C ARG A 80 3.97 2.19 -8.54
N LYS A 81 4.85 1.40 -7.94
CA LYS A 81 4.59 0.00 -7.60
C LYS A 81 4.63 -0.18 -6.10
N LEU A 82 3.70 -0.98 -5.60
CA LEU A 82 3.62 -1.29 -4.18
C LEU A 82 3.56 -2.80 -4.01
N ASP A 83 4.62 -3.37 -3.45
CA ASP A 83 4.66 -4.79 -3.12
C ASP A 83 3.94 -5.02 -1.81
N PHE A 84 3.12 -6.06 -1.76
CA PHE A 84 2.29 -6.33 -0.59
C PHE A 84 1.98 -7.82 -0.47
N PHE A 85 1.37 -8.17 0.67
CA PHE A 85 0.77 -9.48 0.87
C PHE A 85 -0.60 -9.30 1.55
N ILE A 86 -1.40 -10.36 1.51
CA ILE A 86 -2.74 -10.37 2.10
C ILE A 86 -2.83 -11.54 3.07
N THR A 87 -3.20 -11.25 4.31
CA THR A 87 -3.45 -12.27 5.34
C THR A 87 -4.92 -12.45 5.63
N GLU A 88 -5.75 -11.53 5.13
CA GLU A 88 -7.18 -11.50 5.38
C GLU A 88 -7.87 -10.97 4.11
N THR A 89 -8.84 -11.72 3.58
CA THR A 89 -9.47 -11.42 2.30
C THR A 89 -10.88 -10.83 2.41
N ILE A 90 -11.36 -10.58 3.62
CA ILE A 90 -12.72 -10.07 3.80
C ILE A 90 -12.82 -8.60 3.39
N THR A 91 -11.87 -7.78 3.83
CA THR A 91 -11.90 -6.33 3.59
C THR A 91 -11.04 -5.87 2.42
N GLY A 92 -10.17 -6.74 1.91
CA GLY A 92 -9.20 -6.36 0.88
C GLY A 92 -8.04 -5.52 1.39
N THR A 93 -7.81 -5.51 2.70
CA THR A 93 -6.70 -4.79 3.30
C THR A 93 -5.38 -5.43 2.91
N ILE A 94 -4.47 -4.61 2.40
CA ILE A 94 -3.13 -5.06 2.01
C ILE A 94 -2.11 -4.68 3.08
N ILE A 95 -1.04 -5.47 3.16
CA ILE A 95 0.08 -5.21 4.06
C ILE A 95 1.30 -4.98 3.19
N PRO A 96 1.72 -3.72 3.00
CA PRO A 96 2.90 -3.41 2.21
C PRO A 96 4.16 -4.01 2.82
N THR A 97 5.01 -4.58 1.99
CA THR A 97 6.29 -5.16 2.43
C THR A 97 7.42 -4.14 2.39
N THR A 98 7.31 -3.17 1.48
CA THR A 98 8.27 -2.09 1.31
C THR A 98 7.51 -0.81 0.99
N GLY A 99 8.22 0.29 0.81
CA GLY A 99 7.61 1.51 0.29
C GLY A 99 7.36 1.41 -1.22
N PHE A 100 6.86 2.51 -1.79
CA PHE A 100 6.70 2.59 -3.24
C PHE A 100 8.03 2.45 -3.96
N ARG A 101 7.99 1.83 -5.13
CA ARG A 101 9.12 1.76 -6.07
C ARG A 101 8.65 2.10 -7.48
N LEU A 102 9.57 2.46 -8.30
CA LEU A 102 9.29 2.76 -9.70
C LEU A 102 9.54 1.59 -10.63
#